data_a121ecfab8499a198840767c6bd077ff
#
_entry.id   a121ecfab8499a198840767c6bd077ff
#
_cell.length_a   1.000
_cell.length_b   1.000
_cell.length_c   1.000
_cell.angle_alpha   90.00
_cell.angle_beta   90.00
_cell.angle_gamma   90.00
#
_symmetry.space_group_name_H-M   'P 1'
#
loop_
_entity.id
_entity.type
_entity.pdbx_description
1 polymer ?
#
loop_
_entity_poly.entity_id
_entity_poly.type
_entity_poly.pdbx_seq_one_letter_code
_entity_poly.pdbx_strand_id
1 'polypeptide(L)'
;SCDFARKFPGNRSMLDRFISRETIKIDICRVDCKSEKGGDVNRYFINNSSIGIISSAGDKYNKVTGFSKLIKQLSVDVSAILAGLSAIREFEPYDCLIKIDGETWDGEFMSNLTVFKTGYFGGGMNYGIDCIQDDGMVDAVIVDPLSRLKLLAVIPTLYMGTILKNECAHHWRCSILEIDSKSGICIETDGEIVGYPPARYSVLRQAIRVVM
;
A
#
# COMPACT_ATOMS: atom_id res chain seq x y z
N SER A 1 -2.39 -8.99 -9.83
CA SER A 1 -2.48 -7.59 -10.22
C SER A 1 -1.23 -7.21 -11.02
N CYS A 2 -1.39 -6.41 -12.06
CA CYS A 2 -0.28 -5.90 -12.88
C CYS A 2 0.12 -4.47 -12.47
N ASP A 3 -0.12 -4.06 -11.23
CA ASP A 3 0.05 -2.68 -10.78
C ASP A 3 1.50 -2.21 -10.92
N PHE A 4 2.47 -3.06 -10.58
CA PHE A 4 3.89 -2.76 -10.82
C PHE A 4 4.19 -2.48 -12.31
N ALA A 5 3.65 -3.30 -13.21
CA ALA A 5 3.88 -3.14 -14.65
C ALA A 5 3.29 -1.84 -15.22
N ARG A 6 2.26 -1.27 -14.56
CA ARG A 6 1.67 0.03 -14.98
C ARG A 6 2.64 1.19 -14.86
N LYS A 7 3.65 1.10 -13.97
CA LYS A 7 4.71 2.10 -13.82
C LYS A 7 5.61 2.17 -15.06
N PHE A 8 5.72 1.06 -15.79
CA PHE A 8 6.58 0.95 -16.97
C PHE A 8 5.75 0.74 -18.24
N PRO A 9 4.93 1.72 -18.65
CA PRO A 9 4.13 1.59 -19.85
C PRO A 9 5.05 1.52 -21.07
N GLY A 10 4.77 0.61 -21.98
CA GLY A 10 5.52 0.47 -23.23
C GLY A 10 4.72 -0.32 -24.26
N ASN A 11 4.90 0.01 -25.51
CA ASN A 11 4.27 -0.68 -26.64
C ASN A 11 4.97 -2.01 -27.01
N ARG A 12 6.04 -2.36 -26.28
CA ARG A 12 6.77 -3.63 -26.51
C ARG A 12 6.01 -4.78 -25.86
N SER A 13 5.89 -5.89 -26.58
CA SER A 13 5.37 -7.12 -26.02
C SER A 13 6.28 -7.63 -24.89
N MET A 14 5.77 -8.47 -24.00
CA MET A 14 6.57 -9.11 -22.94
C MET A 14 7.75 -9.89 -23.54
N LEU A 15 7.54 -10.52 -24.70
CA LEU A 15 8.56 -11.25 -25.43
C LEU A 15 9.67 -10.33 -25.96
N ASP A 16 9.30 -9.17 -26.53
CA ASP A 16 10.28 -8.20 -27.06
C ASP A 16 11.15 -7.63 -25.94
N ARG A 17 10.57 -7.35 -24.77
CA ARG A 17 11.31 -6.91 -23.58
C ARG A 17 12.33 -7.98 -23.14
N PHE A 18 11.93 -9.25 -23.14
CA PHE A 18 12.81 -10.35 -22.78
C PHE A 18 13.96 -10.54 -23.77
N ILE A 19 13.70 -10.34 -25.06
CA ILE A 19 14.69 -10.44 -26.14
C ILE A 19 15.67 -9.27 -26.11
N SER A 20 15.20 -8.05 -25.85
CA SER A 20 16.05 -6.84 -25.84
C SER A 20 17.12 -6.88 -24.76
N ARG A 21 16.88 -7.62 -23.66
CA ARG A 21 17.74 -7.68 -22.45
C ARG A 21 18.05 -6.32 -21.83
N GLU A 22 17.30 -5.28 -22.22
CA GLU A 22 17.41 -3.98 -21.59
C GLU A 22 16.93 -4.08 -20.15
N THR A 23 17.74 -3.66 -19.20
CA THR A 23 17.40 -3.70 -17.78
C THR A 23 17.65 -2.36 -17.12
N ILE A 24 16.78 -2.00 -16.19
CA ILE A 24 17.01 -0.92 -15.26
C ILE A 24 17.21 -1.46 -13.85
N LYS A 25 18.00 -0.77 -13.05
CA LYS A 25 18.08 -1.04 -11.62
C LYS A 25 17.02 -0.22 -10.91
N ILE A 26 16.32 -0.86 -9.98
CA ILE A 26 15.33 -0.20 -9.14
C ILE A 26 15.58 -0.49 -7.67
N ASP A 27 15.02 0.38 -6.85
CA ASP A 27 15.02 0.24 -5.41
C ASP A 27 14.05 -0.87 -4.97
N ILE A 28 14.34 -1.47 -3.83
CA ILE A 28 13.41 -2.33 -3.11
C ILE A 28 13.09 -1.68 -1.77
N CYS A 29 11.83 -1.65 -1.41
CA CYS A 29 11.40 -1.27 -0.07
C CYS A 29 11.51 -2.46 0.89
N ARG A 30 11.79 -2.15 2.14
CA ARG A 30 11.81 -3.09 3.26
C ARG A 30 10.94 -2.56 4.38
N VAL A 31 10.15 -3.45 4.96
CA VAL A 31 9.45 -3.22 6.22
C VAL A 31 9.96 -4.18 7.28
N ASP A 32 10.38 -3.65 8.43
CA ASP A 32 10.66 -4.37 9.65
C ASP A 32 9.47 -4.15 10.60
N CYS A 33 8.85 -5.23 11.08
CA CYS A 33 7.63 -5.18 11.89
C CYS A 33 7.56 -6.35 12.87
N LYS A 34 6.43 -6.50 13.57
CA LYS A 34 6.19 -7.61 14.49
C LYS A 34 5.24 -8.64 13.88
N SER A 35 5.51 -9.92 14.10
CA SER A 35 4.54 -10.98 13.83
C SER A 35 3.38 -10.95 14.84
N GLU A 36 2.29 -11.65 14.55
CA GLU A 36 1.17 -11.84 15.49
C GLU A 36 1.61 -12.39 16.85
N LYS A 37 2.70 -13.17 16.89
CA LYS A 37 3.28 -13.74 18.11
C LYS A 37 4.34 -12.85 18.77
N GLY A 38 4.55 -11.62 18.26
CA GLY A 38 5.48 -10.63 18.79
C GLY A 38 6.95 -10.79 18.34
N GLY A 39 7.28 -11.79 17.53
CA GLY A 39 8.62 -11.95 16.96
C GLY A 39 8.90 -10.93 15.85
N ASP A 40 10.19 -10.64 15.61
CA ASP A 40 10.60 -9.74 14.53
C ASP A 40 10.39 -10.38 13.16
N VAL A 41 9.84 -9.61 12.24
CA VAL A 41 9.61 -9.98 10.84
C VAL A 41 10.14 -8.87 9.94
N ASN A 42 10.79 -9.28 8.85
CA ASN A 42 11.12 -8.36 7.77
C ASN A 42 10.52 -8.86 6.45
N ARG A 43 10.09 -7.92 5.63
CA ARG A 43 9.59 -8.19 4.27
C ARG A 43 10.11 -7.15 3.30
N TYR A 44 10.32 -7.60 2.07
CA TYR A 44 10.64 -6.73 0.95
C TYR A 44 9.42 -6.57 0.06
N PHE A 45 9.26 -5.40 -0.53
CA PHE A 45 8.19 -5.12 -1.47
C PHE A 45 8.67 -4.17 -2.57
N ILE A 46 8.01 -4.24 -3.71
CA ILE A 46 8.34 -3.42 -4.90
C ILE A 46 7.21 -2.48 -5.29
N ASN A 47 6.01 -2.73 -4.80
CA ASN A 47 4.83 -1.95 -5.16
C ASN A 47 4.38 -1.07 -4.01
N ASN A 48 3.68 -1.62 -3.03
CA ASN A 48 3.14 -0.87 -1.90
C ASN A 48 3.07 -1.69 -0.60
N SER A 49 2.99 -0.98 0.51
CA SER A 49 2.61 -1.49 1.82
C SER A 49 1.61 -0.55 2.46
N SER A 50 0.55 -1.08 3.05
CA SER A 50 -0.54 -0.29 3.64
C SER A 50 -0.81 -0.69 5.08
N ILE A 51 -1.19 0.31 5.89
CA ILE A 51 -1.67 0.17 7.27
C ILE A 51 -2.94 1.02 7.37
N GLY A 52 -4.05 0.42 7.78
CA GLY A 52 -5.31 1.14 7.91
C GLY A 52 -6.46 0.44 7.21
N ILE A 53 -7.35 1.21 6.62
CA ILE A 53 -8.54 0.66 5.96
C ILE A 53 -8.18 -0.27 4.78
N ILE A 54 -7.09 0.03 4.06
CA ILE A 54 -6.65 -0.80 2.92
C ILE A 54 -6.15 -2.15 3.41
N SER A 55 -5.29 -2.20 4.44
CA SER A 55 -4.82 -3.47 5.00
C SER A 55 -5.96 -4.28 5.62
N SER A 56 -6.92 -3.62 6.28
CA SER A 56 -8.11 -4.27 6.83
C SER A 56 -8.99 -4.88 5.74
N ALA A 57 -9.15 -4.21 4.60
CA ALA A 57 -9.85 -4.75 3.44
C ALA A 57 -9.10 -5.96 2.84
N GLY A 58 -7.78 -5.87 2.75
CA GLY A 58 -6.92 -6.97 2.30
C GLY A 58 -7.00 -8.20 3.20
N ASP A 59 -6.96 -8.01 4.51
CA ASP A 59 -7.12 -9.10 5.49
C ASP A 59 -8.49 -9.78 5.36
N LYS A 60 -9.58 -9.01 5.27
CA LYS A 60 -10.92 -9.53 5.03
C LYS A 60 -11.02 -10.30 3.70
N TYR A 61 -10.42 -9.76 2.63
CA TYR A 61 -10.36 -10.43 1.33
C TYR A 61 -9.61 -11.77 1.39
N ASN A 62 -8.50 -11.83 2.12
CA ASN A 62 -7.70 -13.03 2.28
C ASN A 62 -8.37 -14.10 3.16
N LYS A 63 -9.13 -13.68 4.17
CA LYS A 63 -9.87 -14.56 5.11
C LYS A 63 -11.23 -15.03 4.57
N VAL A 64 -11.59 -14.72 3.32
CA VAL A 64 -12.85 -15.15 2.70
C VAL A 64 -13.02 -16.66 2.75
N THR A 65 -14.12 -17.13 3.37
CA THR A 65 -14.47 -18.54 3.56
C THR A 65 -15.92 -18.82 3.11
N GLY A 66 -16.26 -20.11 2.94
CA GLY A 66 -17.65 -20.51 2.65
C GLY A 66 -18.17 -20.02 1.29
N PHE A 67 -19.42 -19.50 1.26
CA PHE A 67 -20.09 -19.02 0.05
C PHE A 67 -19.33 -17.86 -0.64
N SER A 68 -18.69 -17.01 0.13
CA SER A 68 -17.85 -15.92 -0.40
C SER A 68 -16.63 -16.44 -1.17
N LYS A 69 -16.13 -17.65 -0.85
CA LYS A 69 -15.05 -18.30 -1.61
C LYS A 69 -15.49 -18.65 -3.03
N LEU A 70 -16.75 -19.03 -3.21
CA LEU A 70 -17.33 -19.29 -4.53
C LEU A 70 -17.43 -18.00 -5.34
N ILE A 71 -17.84 -16.89 -4.73
CA ILE A 71 -17.87 -15.57 -5.38
C ILE A 71 -16.47 -15.13 -5.79
N LYS A 72 -15.46 -15.35 -4.95
CA LYS A 72 -14.05 -15.04 -5.25
C LYS A 72 -13.54 -15.82 -6.47
N GLN A 73 -14.01 -17.04 -6.67
CA GLN A 73 -13.66 -17.85 -7.85
C GLN A 73 -14.37 -17.37 -9.12
N LEU A 74 -15.57 -16.77 -8.99
CA LEU A 74 -16.36 -16.28 -10.12
C LEU A 74 -15.97 -14.85 -10.53
N SER A 75 -15.66 -13.97 -9.56
CA SER A 75 -15.27 -12.58 -9.81
C SER A 75 -14.41 -12.04 -8.68
N VAL A 76 -13.14 -11.79 -9.00
CA VAL A 76 -12.15 -11.18 -8.09
C VAL A 76 -12.59 -9.76 -7.70
N ASP A 77 -13.09 -8.99 -8.66
CA ASP A 77 -13.48 -7.58 -8.45
C ASP A 77 -14.65 -7.46 -7.48
N VAL A 78 -15.69 -8.29 -7.63
CA VAL A 78 -16.84 -8.29 -6.70
C VAL A 78 -16.41 -8.65 -5.28
N SER A 79 -15.52 -9.63 -5.13
CA SER A 79 -15.01 -10.03 -3.81
C SER A 79 -14.18 -8.93 -3.16
N ALA A 80 -13.39 -8.20 -3.93
CA ALA A 80 -12.61 -7.06 -3.44
C ALA A 80 -13.53 -5.91 -2.98
N ILE A 81 -14.58 -5.59 -3.75
CA ILE A 81 -15.58 -4.59 -3.38
C ILE A 81 -16.29 -4.98 -2.07
N LEU A 82 -16.73 -6.23 -1.94
CA LEU A 82 -17.40 -6.69 -0.72
C LEU A 82 -16.50 -6.65 0.51
N ALA A 83 -15.22 -7.01 0.36
CA ALA A 83 -14.23 -6.92 1.42
C ALA A 83 -13.99 -5.44 1.83
N GLY A 84 -13.88 -4.53 0.86
CA GLY A 84 -13.76 -3.10 1.10
C GLY A 84 -14.97 -2.53 1.84
N LEU A 85 -16.18 -2.83 1.41
CA LEU A 85 -17.42 -2.39 2.07
C LEU A 85 -17.54 -2.96 3.49
N SER A 86 -17.13 -4.22 3.71
CA SER A 86 -17.11 -4.83 5.03
C SER A 86 -16.07 -4.14 5.95
N ALA A 87 -14.90 -3.79 5.42
CA ALA A 87 -13.90 -3.05 6.16
C ALA A 87 -14.41 -1.64 6.57
N ILE A 88 -15.04 -0.92 5.64
CA ILE A 88 -15.61 0.41 5.92
C ILE A 88 -16.73 0.33 6.98
N ARG A 89 -17.57 -0.71 6.95
CA ARG A 89 -18.66 -0.88 7.91
C ARG A 89 -18.15 -0.97 9.36
N GLU A 90 -17.03 -1.63 9.56
CA GLU A 90 -16.42 -1.85 10.89
C GLU A 90 -15.34 -0.81 11.20
N PHE A 91 -15.07 0.09 10.26
CA PHE A 91 -13.99 1.05 10.37
C PHE A 91 -14.18 2.04 11.50
N GLU A 92 -13.10 2.25 12.24
CA GLU A 92 -12.85 3.40 13.12
C GLU A 92 -11.41 3.89 12.87
N PRO A 93 -11.13 5.18 13.05
CA PRO A 93 -9.78 5.70 12.91
C PRO A 93 -8.81 4.99 13.85
N TYR A 94 -7.61 4.73 13.36
CA TYR A 94 -6.56 4.06 14.11
C TYR A 94 -5.65 5.06 14.78
N ASP A 95 -5.30 4.83 16.05
CA ASP A 95 -4.25 5.58 16.71
C ASP A 95 -2.90 5.34 16.02
N CYS A 96 -2.06 6.34 15.95
CA CYS A 96 -0.75 6.21 15.34
C CYS A 96 0.24 7.23 15.90
N LEU A 97 1.50 6.80 15.97
CA LEU A 97 2.66 7.67 16.14
C LEU A 97 3.55 7.43 14.93
N ILE A 98 3.63 8.43 14.04
CA ILE A 98 4.38 8.32 12.79
C ILE A 98 5.58 9.26 12.83
N LYS A 99 6.76 8.75 12.42
CA LYS A 99 7.96 9.55 12.21
C LYS A 99 8.43 9.43 10.77
N ILE A 100 8.72 10.55 10.16
CA ILE A 100 9.15 10.68 8.77
C ILE A 100 10.52 11.33 8.77
N ASP A 101 11.56 10.58 8.38
CA ASP A 101 12.98 10.98 8.46
C ASP A 101 13.38 11.57 9.83
N GLY A 102 12.78 11.04 10.91
CA GLY A 102 13.04 11.44 12.30
C GLY A 102 12.12 12.53 12.85
N GLU A 103 11.35 13.22 12.00
CA GLU A 103 10.36 14.21 12.43
C GLU A 103 9.01 13.54 12.71
N THR A 104 8.39 13.89 13.83
CA THR A 104 7.08 13.34 14.20
C THR A 104 5.98 14.08 13.43
N TRP A 105 5.13 13.30 12.76
CA TRP A 105 3.86 13.80 12.21
C TRP A 105 2.92 14.15 13.38
N ASP A 106 2.23 15.30 13.30
CA ASP A 106 1.43 15.85 14.40
C ASP A 106 0.02 15.26 14.53
N GLY A 107 -0.35 14.29 13.68
CA GLY A 107 -1.62 13.57 13.81
C GLY A 107 -1.55 12.42 14.83
N GLU A 108 -2.61 12.25 15.62
CA GLU A 108 -2.74 11.17 16.60
C GLU A 108 -3.53 9.98 16.05
N PHE A 109 -4.35 10.19 15.02
CA PHE A 109 -5.19 9.19 14.39
C PHE A 109 -5.11 9.29 12.86
N MET A 110 -5.31 8.17 12.19
CA MET A 110 -5.36 8.08 10.73
C MET A 110 -6.46 7.11 10.26
N SER A 111 -6.90 7.28 9.02
CA SER A 111 -7.71 6.29 8.31
C SER A 111 -6.83 5.27 7.59
N ASN A 112 -5.71 5.72 7.03
CA ASN A 112 -4.79 4.88 6.28
C ASN A 112 -3.42 5.54 6.12
N LEU A 113 -2.38 4.71 6.15
CA LEU A 113 -1.03 5.03 5.67
C LEU A 113 -0.70 4.06 4.54
N THR A 114 -0.19 4.56 3.42
CA THR A 114 0.42 3.71 2.38
C THR A 114 1.82 4.21 2.06
N VAL A 115 2.78 3.29 2.05
CA VAL A 115 4.18 3.50 1.63
C VAL A 115 4.37 2.77 0.31
N PHE A 116 4.93 3.41 -0.73
CA PHE A 116 4.96 2.82 -2.06
C PHE A 116 6.10 3.34 -2.95
N LYS A 117 6.40 2.58 -4.01
CA LYS A 117 7.34 2.92 -5.09
C LYS A 117 6.68 3.05 -6.45
N THR A 118 5.43 2.62 -6.63
CA THR A 118 4.77 2.64 -7.95
C THR A 118 3.54 3.53 -8.04
N GLY A 119 2.98 3.94 -6.92
CA GLY A 119 1.75 4.74 -6.86
C GLY A 119 0.48 4.00 -7.24
N TYR A 120 0.56 2.78 -7.79
CA TYR A 120 -0.58 1.95 -8.20
C TYR A 120 -0.79 0.78 -7.25
N PHE A 121 -2.04 0.45 -6.94
CA PHE A 121 -2.41 -0.67 -6.08
C PHE A 121 -3.85 -1.15 -6.35
N GLY A 122 -4.22 -2.30 -5.79
CA GLY A 122 -5.60 -2.80 -5.77
C GLY A 122 -6.25 -2.94 -7.15
N GLY A 123 -5.47 -3.22 -8.21
CA GLY A 123 -5.99 -3.46 -9.55
C GLY A 123 -6.36 -2.20 -10.34
N GLY A 124 -5.83 -1.03 -9.97
CA GLY A 124 -6.02 0.19 -10.76
C GLY A 124 -6.26 1.47 -9.97
N MET A 125 -6.40 1.38 -8.66
CA MET A 125 -6.31 2.56 -7.81
C MET A 125 -4.91 3.15 -7.86
N ASN A 126 -4.81 4.47 -7.75
CA ASN A 126 -3.52 5.15 -7.72
C ASN A 126 -3.60 6.47 -6.94
N TYR A 127 -2.44 6.92 -6.47
CA TYR A 127 -2.33 8.18 -5.73
C TYR A 127 -2.10 9.40 -6.63
N GLY A 128 -1.92 9.21 -7.94
CA GLY A 128 -1.61 10.29 -8.87
C GLY A 128 -0.17 10.82 -8.75
N ILE A 129 0.73 9.99 -8.19
CA ILE A 129 2.14 10.33 -7.94
C ILE A 129 3.02 9.58 -8.92
N ASP A 130 3.92 10.29 -9.58
CA ASP A 130 4.96 9.68 -10.42
C ASP A 130 6.22 9.37 -9.61
N CYS A 131 6.22 8.20 -8.96
CA CYS A 131 7.30 7.75 -8.09
C CYS A 131 8.61 7.51 -8.87
N ILE A 132 9.74 7.92 -8.31
CA ILE A 132 11.08 7.65 -8.87
C ILE A 132 11.58 6.30 -8.35
N GLN A 133 12.06 5.45 -9.25
CA GLN A 133 12.33 4.04 -8.95
C GLN A 133 13.73 3.76 -8.38
N ASP A 134 14.67 4.72 -8.43
CA ASP A 134 16.10 4.51 -8.14
C ASP A 134 16.75 5.62 -7.30
N ASP A 135 15.94 6.43 -6.63
CA ASP A 135 16.38 7.61 -5.86
C ASP A 135 16.69 7.34 -4.39
N GLY A 136 16.40 6.14 -3.90
CA GLY A 136 16.59 5.76 -2.51
C GLY A 136 15.53 6.29 -1.55
N MET A 137 14.39 6.74 -2.06
CA MET A 137 13.27 7.25 -1.27
C MET A 137 11.99 6.45 -1.54
N VAL A 138 11.05 6.50 -0.63
CA VAL A 138 9.68 6.04 -0.79
C VAL A 138 8.74 7.22 -0.82
N ASP A 139 7.62 7.06 -1.50
CA ASP A 139 6.48 7.93 -1.37
C ASP A 139 5.54 7.38 -0.29
N ALA A 140 5.01 8.24 0.56
CA ALA A 140 4.06 7.89 1.62
C ALA A 140 2.85 8.81 1.55
N VAL A 141 1.66 8.23 1.66
CA VAL A 141 0.40 8.99 1.79
C VAL A 141 -0.29 8.59 3.08
N ILE A 142 -0.55 9.59 3.91
CA ILE A 142 -1.35 9.47 5.12
C ILE A 142 -2.72 10.10 4.82
N VAL A 143 -3.78 9.40 5.20
CA VAL A 143 -5.15 9.88 5.13
C VAL A 143 -5.65 10.12 6.55
N ASP A 144 -6.05 11.35 6.84
CA ASP A 144 -6.59 11.79 8.11
C ASP A 144 -7.76 10.92 8.59
N PRO A 145 -8.13 10.98 9.87
CA PRO A 145 -9.28 10.27 10.39
C PRO A 145 -10.57 10.71 9.69
N LEU A 146 -11.20 9.80 8.97
CA LEU A 146 -12.43 10.04 8.22
C LEU A 146 -13.61 9.28 8.81
N SER A 147 -14.80 9.82 8.67
CA SER A 147 -16.03 9.05 8.89
C SER A 147 -16.24 8.03 7.77
N ARG A 148 -17.02 6.97 8.03
CA ARG A 148 -17.34 5.91 7.05
C ARG A 148 -17.94 6.46 5.75
N LEU A 149 -18.78 7.50 5.83
CA LEU A 149 -19.36 8.15 4.65
C LEU A 149 -18.31 8.92 3.84
N LYS A 150 -17.39 9.61 4.51
CA LYS A 150 -16.28 10.30 3.84
C LYS A 150 -15.33 9.32 3.18
N LEU A 151 -15.05 8.15 3.80
CA LEU A 151 -14.25 7.08 3.17
C LEU A 151 -14.88 6.61 1.86
N LEU A 152 -16.20 6.38 1.82
CA LEU A 152 -16.89 6.02 0.56
C LEU A 152 -16.75 7.11 -0.50
N ALA A 153 -16.79 8.38 -0.12
CA ALA A 153 -16.64 9.50 -1.05
C ALA A 153 -15.20 9.65 -1.59
N VAL A 154 -14.19 9.19 -0.85
CA VAL A 154 -12.78 9.27 -1.26
C VAL A 154 -12.40 8.15 -2.25
N ILE A 155 -13.04 6.99 -2.21
CA ILE A 155 -12.70 5.84 -3.08
C ILE A 155 -12.65 6.21 -4.58
N PRO A 156 -13.63 6.92 -5.17
CA PRO A 156 -13.55 7.29 -6.59
C PRO A 156 -12.32 8.12 -6.93
N THR A 157 -11.83 8.94 -6.00
CA THR A 157 -10.64 9.79 -6.22
C THR A 157 -9.35 8.98 -6.33
N LEU A 158 -9.30 7.78 -5.73
CA LEU A 158 -8.20 6.83 -5.91
C LEU A 158 -8.17 6.23 -7.32
N TYR A 159 -9.34 5.90 -7.90
CA TYR A 159 -9.40 5.41 -9.28
C TYR A 159 -9.08 6.51 -10.31
N MET A 160 -9.38 7.77 -9.98
CA MET A 160 -9.06 8.93 -10.81
C MET A 160 -7.64 9.48 -10.60
N GLY A 161 -6.88 8.99 -9.63
CA GLY A 161 -5.56 9.52 -9.28
C GLY A 161 -5.60 10.96 -8.75
N THR A 162 -6.67 11.33 -8.05
CA THR A 162 -6.90 12.73 -7.60
C THR A 162 -7.06 12.86 -6.09
N ILE A 163 -6.74 11.82 -5.34
CA ILE A 163 -6.91 11.81 -3.87
C ILE A 163 -6.17 12.95 -3.18
N LEU A 164 -4.98 13.31 -3.66
CA LEU A 164 -4.18 14.40 -3.10
C LEU A 164 -4.75 15.81 -3.34
N LYS A 165 -5.86 15.93 -4.07
CA LYS A 165 -6.63 17.17 -4.14
C LYS A 165 -7.56 17.35 -2.94
N ASN A 166 -7.74 16.31 -2.13
CA ASN A 166 -8.51 16.38 -0.89
C ASN A 166 -7.59 16.78 0.25
N GLU A 167 -8.02 17.73 1.07
CA GLU A 167 -7.28 18.23 2.23
C GLU A 167 -6.96 17.15 3.28
N CYS A 168 -7.68 16.03 3.26
CA CYS A 168 -7.46 14.91 4.17
C CYS A 168 -6.36 13.93 3.74
N ALA A 169 -5.69 14.16 2.62
CA ALA A 169 -4.64 13.27 2.12
C ALA A 169 -3.32 14.03 2.00
N HIS A 170 -2.33 13.56 2.72
CA HIS A 170 -1.03 14.20 2.83
C HIS A 170 0.04 13.29 2.25
N HIS A 171 0.93 13.86 1.43
CA HIS A 171 2.02 13.16 0.75
C HIS A 171 3.37 13.58 1.29
N TRP A 172 4.22 12.60 1.55
CA TRP A 172 5.63 12.78 1.88
C TRP A 172 6.50 11.90 1.01
N ARG A 173 7.72 12.34 0.84
CA ARG A 173 8.79 11.57 0.22
C ARG A 173 9.94 11.48 1.21
N CYS A 174 10.32 10.27 1.60
CA CYS A 174 11.25 10.04 2.70
C CYS A 174 12.13 8.81 2.46
N SER A 175 13.22 8.71 3.19
CA SER A 175 14.11 7.56 3.18
C SER A 175 13.77 6.54 4.28
N ILE A 176 13.21 7.03 5.39
CA ILE A 176 12.81 6.22 6.54
C ILE A 176 11.43 6.70 7.01
N LEU A 177 10.53 5.76 7.22
CA LEU A 177 9.26 6.01 7.89
C LEU A 177 9.07 5.00 9.02
N GLU A 178 8.72 5.48 10.19
CA GLU A 178 8.43 4.64 11.35
C GLU A 178 6.99 4.87 11.80
N ILE A 179 6.32 3.80 12.20
CA ILE A 179 4.96 3.87 12.73
C ILE A 179 4.81 2.95 13.94
N ASP A 180 4.18 3.46 14.98
CA ASP A 180 3.65 2.69 16.09
C ASP A 180 2.14 2.89 16.22
N SER A 181 1.43 1.87 16.71
CA SER A 181 -0.02 1.88 16.90
C SER A 181 -0.41 0.82 17.94
N LYS A 182 -1.35 1.17 18.80
CA LYS A 182 -1.94 0.25 19.78
C LYS A 182 -3.24 -0.40 19.30
N SER A 183 -3.73 0.01 18.14
CA SER A 183 -5.03 -0.43 17.59
C SER A 183 -5.03 -1.87 17.05
N GLY A 184 -3.92 -2.61 17.13
CA GLY A 184 -3.85 -4.00 16.64
C GLY A 184 -4.03 -4.12 15.12
N ILE A 185 -3.74 -3.07 14.38
CA ILE A 185 -3.91 -3.02 12.93
C ILE A 185 -2.80 -3.78 12.22
N CYS A 186 -3.17 -4.55 11.20
CA CYS A 186 -2.20 -5.30 10.41
C CYS A 186 -1.51 -4.45 9.34
N ILE A 187 -0.35 -4.92 8.93
CA ILE A 187 0.43 -4.41 7.80
C ILE A 187 0.22 -5.33 6.60
N GLU A 188 -0.26 -4.76 5.51
CA GLU A 188 -0.33 -5.42 4.21
C GLU A 188 0.87 -4.98 3.36
N THR A 189 1.43 -5.88 2.57
CA THR A 189 2.57 -5.63 1.68
C THR A 189 2.40 -6.43 0.40
N ASP A 190 2.33 -5.76 -0.75
CA ASP A 190 2.11 -6.37 -2.08
C ASP A 190 0.94 -7.39 -2.12
N GLY A 191 -0.11 -7.18 -1.32
CA GLY A 191 -1.31 -8.03 -1.24
C GLY A 191 -1.31 -9.06 -0.11
N GLU A 192 -0.24 -9.18 0.69
CA GLU A 192 -0.13 -10.13 1.78
C GLU A 192 -0.07 -9.44 3.15
N ILE A 193 -0.72 -10.01 4.15
CA ILE A 193 -0.58 -9.57 5.54
C ILE A 193 0.74 -10.10 6.08
N VAL A 194 1.63 -9.20 6.51
CA VAL A 194 3.00 -9.54 6.90
C VAL A 194 3.28 -9.37 8.38
N GLY A 195 2.52 -8.54 9.09
CA GLY A 195 2.73 -8.30 10.51
C GLY A 195 1.92 -7.14 11.05
N TYR A 196 2.44 -6.54 12.12
CA TYR A 196 1.81 -5.48 12.92
C TYR A 196 2.84 -4.43 13.33
N PRO A 197 2.43 -3.18 13.64
CA PRO A 197 3.27 -2.20 14.30
C PRO A 197 3.83 -2.71 15.66
N PRO A 198 4.95 -2.13 16.15
CA PRO A 198 5.71 -1.07 15.52
C PRO A 198 6.39 -1.52 14.24
N ALA A 199 6.49 -0.62 13.25
CA ALA A 199 7.11 -0.90 11.97
C ALA A 199 8.03 0.21 11.51
N ARG A 200 9.09 -0.20 10.77
CA ARG A 200 10.06 0.70 10.14
C ARG A 200 10.18 0.38 8.67
N TYR A 201 9.95 1.37 7.83
CA TYR A 201 10.15 1.32 6.40
C TYR A 201 11.50 1.91 6.02
N SER A 202 12.18 1.27 5.09
CA SER A 202 13.47 1.71 4.55
C SER A 202 13.63 1.27 3.10
N VAL A 203 14.67 1.79 2.41
CA VAL A 203 14.93 1.53 1.00
C VAL A 203 16.30 0.90 0.81
N LEU A 204 16.36 -0.17 0.02
CA LEU A 204 17.58 -0.73 -0.53
C LEU A 204 17.76 -0.20 -1.95
N ARG A 205 18.73 0.70 -2.14
CA ARG A 205 18.93 1.36 -3.41
C ARG A 205 19.40 0.40 -4.49
N GLN A 206 18.76 0.49 -5.67
CA GLN A 206 19.13 -0.23 -6.89
C GLN A 206 19.38 -1.72 -6.67
N ALA A 207 18.59 -2.35 -5.79
CA ALA A 207 18.80 -3.70 -5.30
C ALA A 207 18.42 -4.80 -6.29
N ILE A 208 17.54 -4.51 -7.25
CA ILE A 208 17.14 -5.47 -8.30
C ILE A 208 17.24 -4.87 -9.69
N ARG A 209 17.26 -5.78 -10.69
CA ARG A 209 17.16 -5.41 -12.10
C ARG A 209 15.83 -5.87 -12.66
N VAL A 210 15.16 -4.97 -13.38
CA VAL A 210 13.91 -5.23 -14.07
C VAL A 210 14.13 -5.13 -15.57
N VAL A 211 13.58 -6.09 -16.31
CA VAL A 211 13.62 -6.08 -17.79
C VAL A 211 12.58 -5.07 -18.31
N MET A 212 12.98 -4.24 -19.29
CA MET A 212 12.18 -3.14 -19.82
C MET A 212 11.59 -3.48 -21.20
#